data_3548fa2ab342d9894bb4711a96257afe
#
_entry.id   3548fa2ab342d9894bb4711a96257afe
#
_cell.length_a   1.000
_cell.length_b   1.000
_cell.length_c   1.000
_cell.angle_alpha   90.00
_cell.angle_beta   90.00
_cell.angle_gamma   90.00
#
_symmetry.space_group_name_H-M   'P 1'
#
loop_
_entity.id
_entity.type
_entity.pdbx_description
1 polymer ?
#
loop_
_entity_poly.entity_id
_entity_poly.type
_entity_poly.pdbx_seq_one_letter_code
_entity_poly.pdbx_strand_id
1 'polypeptide(L)'
;MTVLHKNFIGGQSLSVETGDRIKVYNPARDTVLAEIPDTPADMVDRAVQAAKKAQKSWAKLPAIQRANALRRISAKIRENADKIAHVISEEQGKVLPLAKVEAAFTADYLDYMAEWARRIEGEILESDRPSETILFFRQPIGVVAGVLPWNFPFFLIARKLGPALVCGNSIVIKPSEETPNNAALFVDLLNGLDIPDGVINFVHGSGRTTGDALCSHPDVGLISFTGSVVTGSAIMKAAAKNITKVNLELGGKAPAIVCKDADIAQAAKFVAASRTLNTGQVCNAAERVYVERPIADKFVSALADSMKATRFGDPLGEKE
;
A
#
# COMPACT_ATOMS: atom_id res chain seq x y z
N MET A 1 -18.49 12.10 19.41
CA MET A 1 -18.79 12.46 18.00
C MET A 1 -17.88 11.61 17.11
N THR A 2 -18.44 10.95 16.12
CA THR A 2 -17.66 10.15 15.15
C THR A 2 -16.78 11.10 14.32
N VAL A 3 -15.51 10.74 14.13
CA VAL A 3 -14.57 11.53 13.33
C VAL A 3 -14.94 11.40 11.86
N LEU A 4 -15.09 12.51 11.15
CA LEU A 4 -15.23 12.54 9.69
C LEU A 4 -13.88 12.89 9.07
N HIS A 5 -13.30 11.95 8.32
CA HIS A 5 -12.07 12.20 7.60
C HIS A 5 -12.27 13.13 6.40
N LYS A 6 -11.22 13.86 6.08
CA LYS A 6 -11.16 14.78 4.95
C LYS A 6 -10.20 14.26 3.89
N ASN A 7 -10.40 14.65 2.65
CA ASN A 7 -9.39 14.45 1.62
C ASN A 7 -8.19 15.37 1.86
N PHE A 8 -7.01 14.92 1.47
CA PHE A 8 -5.79 15.74 1.48
C PHE A 8 -5.39 16.05 0.04
N ILE A 9 -5.59 17.29 -0.39
CA ILE A 9 -5.41 17.71 -1.78
C ILE A 9 -4.61 19.01 -1.82
N GLY A 10 -3.50 19.02 -2.54
CA GLY A 10 -2.71 20.23 -2.72
C GLY A 10 -2.17 20.83 -1.42
N GLY A 11 -1.81 19.98 -0.45
CA GLY A 11 -1.33 20.41 0.88
C GLY A 11 -2.44 20.79 1.86
N GLN A 12 -3.71 20.64 1.50
CA GLN A 12 -4.86 21.07 2.32
C GLN A 12 -5.81 19.90 2.65
N SER A 13 -6.33 19.90 3.88
CA SER A 13 -7.42 19.00 4.29
C SER A 13 -8.77 19.59 3.85
N LEU A 14 -9.43 18.96 2.89
CA LEU A 14 -10.66 19.42 2.27
C LEU A 14 -11.84 18.53 2.62
N SER A 15 -12.93 19.12 3.12
CA SER A 15 -14.20 18.45 3.34
C SER A 15 -14.92 18.20 2.01
N VAL A 16 -15.69 17.12 1.96
CA VAL A 16 -16.71 16.90 0.92
C VAL A 16 -18.06 17.25 1.54
N GLU A 17 -18.68 18.30 1.04
CA GLU A 17 -19.91 18.86 1.65
C GLU A 17 -21.15 18.06 1.26
N THR A 18 -21.11 17.36 0.12
CA THR A 18 -22.26 16.63 -0.44
C THR A 18 -21.83 15.20 -0.81
N GLY A 19 -22.77 14.27 -0.76
CA GLY A 19 -22.56 12.88 -1.14
C GLY A 19 -22.68 11.91 0.03
N ASP A 20 -22.54 10.63 -0.30
CA ASP A 20 -22.65 9.54 0.65
C ASP A 20 -21.44 9.50 1.60
N ARG A 21 -21.68 8.97 2.79
CA ARG A 21 -20.65 8.72 3.80
C ARG A 21 -20.54 7.23 4.05
N ILE A 22 -19.33 6.76 4.20
CA ILE A 22 -19.01 5.37 4.46
C ILE A 22 -18.51 5.27 5.89
N LYS A 23 -19.14 4.39 6.68
CA LYS A 23 -18.74 4.12 8.07
C LYS A 23 -17.57 3.17 8.10
N VAL A 24 -16.63 3.44 9.00
CA VAL A 24 -15.44 2.61 9.27
C VAL A 24 -15.67 1.91 10.59
N TYR A 25 -15.52 0.59 10.60
CA TYR A 25 -15.80 -0.24 11.77
C TYR A 25 -14.53 -0.84 12.37
N ASN A 26 -14.56 -1.03 13.69
CA ASN A 26 -13.64 -1.93 14.37
C ASN A 26 -14.13 -3.36 14.15
N PRO A 27 -13.38 -4.23 13.47
CA PRO A 27 -13.84 -5.57 13.12
C PRO A 27 -13.93 -6.54 14.30
N ALA A 28 -13.25 -6.25 15.42
CA ALA A 28 -13.28 -7.06 16.61
C ALA A 28 -14.45 -6.70 17.56
N ARG A 29 -14.96 -5.47 17.49
CA ARG A 29 -15.95 -4.92 18.44
C ARG A 29 -17.25 -4.47 17.77
N ASP A 30 -17.29 -4.47 16.44
CA ASP A 30 -18.41 -3.98 15.61
C ASP A 30 -18.86 -2.54 15.96
N THR A 31 -17.92 -1.70 16.36
CA THR A 31 -18.16 -0.30 16.70
C THR A 31 -17.68 0.61 15.58
N VAL A 32 -18.41 1.73 15.36
CA VAL A 32 -18.02 2.74 14.38
C VAL A 32 -16.84 3.55 14.92
N LEU A 33 -15.73 3.57 14.18
CA LEU A 33 -14.52 4.32 14.50
C LEU A 33 -14.54 5.72 13.88
N ALA A 34 -14.92 5.79 12.61
CA ALA A 34 -14.90 7.01 11.81
C ALA A 34 -15.90 6.94 10.66
N GLU A 35 -16.01 8.04 9.92
CA GLU A 35 -16.69 8.10 8.64
C GLU A 35 -15.75 8.73 7.61
N ILE A 36 -15.88 8.31 6.35
CA ILE A 36 -15.19 8.90 5.20
C ILE A 36 -16.22 9.38 4.17
N PRO A 37 -15.91 10.41 3.38
CA PRO A 37 -16.75 10.76 2.24
C PRO A 37 -16.59 9.75 1.10
N ASP A 38 -17.61 9.56 0.28
CA ASP A 38 -17.46 8.99 -1.06
C ASP A 38 -17.15 10.13 -2.04
N THR A 39 -15.87 10.34 -2.32
CA THR A 39 -15.38 11.54 -3.03
C THR A 39 -15.84 11.56 -4.48
N PRO A 40 -16.54 12.61 -4.93
CA PRO A 40 -17.04 12.73 -6.30
C PRO A 40 -15.90 13.01 -7.30
N ALA A 41 -16.22 12.79 -8.59
CA ALA A 41 -15.23 12.84 -9.67
C ALA A 41 -14.55 14.22 -9.84
N ASP A 42 -15.24 15.31 -9.59
CA ASP A 42 -14.68 16.67 -9.66
C ASP A 42 -13.61 16.92 -8.58
N MET A 43 -13.81 16.38 -7.37
CA MET A 43 -12.80 16.44 -6.31
C MET A 43 -11.61 15.51 -6.61
N VAL A 44 -11.84 14.37 -7.25
CA VAL A 44 -10.75 13.48 -7.74
C VAL A 44 -9.95 14.20 -8.82
N ASP A 45 -10.60 14.86 -9.79
CA ASP A 45 -9.94 15.70 -10.80
C ASP A 45 -9.09 16.77 -10.13
N ARG A 46 -9.64 17.50 -9.15
CA ARG A 46 -8.88 18.49 -8.39
C ARG A 46 -7.61 17.91 -7.76
N ALA A 47 -7.66 16.70 -7.21
CA ALA A 47 -6.48 16.03 -6.66
C ALA A 47 -5.45 15.69 -7.74
N VAL A 48 -5.89 15.19 -8.89
CA VAL A 48 -5.01 14.86 -10.02
C VAL A 48 -4.40 16.13 -10.61
N GLN A 49 -5.15 17.22 -10.76
CA GLN A 49 -4.62 18.50 -11.25
C GLN A 49 -3.59 19.11 -10.28
N ALA A 50 -3.83 19.04 -8.96
CA ALA A 50 -2.86 19.45 -7.96
C ALA A 50 -1.56 18.62 -8.08
N ALA A 51 -1.69 17.29 -8.22
CA ALA A 51 -0.56 16.38 -8.43
C ALA A 51 0.20 16.70 -9.72
N LYS A 52 -0.49 16.91 -10.83
CA LYS A 52 0.08 17.25 -12.14
C LYS A 52 0.85 18.57 -12.11
N LYS A 53 0.33 19.58 -11.41
CA LYS A 53 1.00 20.86 -11.21
C LYS A 53 2.29 20.71 -10.39
N ALA A 54 2.21 20.04 -9.24
CA ALA A 54 3.33 19.85 -8.32
C ALA A 54 4.44 18.98 -8.92
N GLN A 55 4.08 17.98 -9.71
CA GLN A 55 5.02 17.04 -10.32
C GLN A 55 6.09 17.75 -11.17
N LYS A 56 5.75 18.83 -11.84
CA LYS A 56 6.66 19.55 -12.73
C LYS A 56 7.88 20.13 -12.00
N SER A 57 7.69 20.65 -10.79
CA SER A 57 8.79 21.15 -9.95
C SER A 57 9.49 20.00 -9.22
N TRP A 58 8.73 19.02 -8.73
CA TRP A 58 9.26 17.84 -8.06
C TRP A 58 10.22 17.03 -8.95
N ALA A 59 9.85 16.80 -10.20
CA ALA A 59 10.68 16.08 -11.17
C ALA A 59 12.03 16.77 -11.45
N LYS A 60 12.10 18.11 -11.33
CA LYS A 60 13.33 18.87 -11.56
C LYS A 60 14.31 18.81 -10.39
N LEU A 61 13.86 18.40 -9.20
CA LEU A 61 14.75 18.22 -8.05
C LEU A 61 15.72 17.07 -8.33
N PRO A 62 16.99 17.18 -7.92
CA PRO A 62 17.90 16.04 -7.90
C PRO A 62 17.30 14.86 -7.13
N ALA A 63 17.49 13.62 -7.61
CA ALA A 63 16.91 12.43 -6.99
C ALA A 63 17.26 12.31 -5.51
N ILE A 64 18.46 12.76 -5.10
CA ILE A 64 18.87 12.75 -3.68
C ILE A 64 18.02 13.67 -2.80
N GLN A 65 17.52 14.79 -3.32
CA GLN A 65 16.64 15.68 -2.56
C GLN A 65 15.25 15.03 -2.37
N ARG A 66 14.75 14.35 -3.41
CA ARG A 66 13.52 13.55 -3.32
C ARG A 66 13.67 12.38 -2.33
N ALA A 67 14.82 11.71 -2.32
CA ALA A 67 15.16 10.68 -1.34
C ALA A 67 15.19 11.21 0.10
N ASN A 68 15.69 12.42 0.31
CA ASN A 68 15.69 13.04 1.65
C ASN A 68 14.27 13.29 2.16
N ALA A 69 13.31 13.58 1.29
CA ALA A 69 11.91 13.65 1.69
C ALA A 69 11.39 12.29 2.20
N LEU A 70 11.73 11.18 1.52
CA LEU A 70 11.38 9.83 1.98
C LEU A 70 11.99 9.53 3.36
N ARG A 71 13.26 9.89 3.58
CA ARG A 71 13.92 9.70 4.89
C ARG A 71 13.26 10.51 6.01
N ARG A 72 12.78 11.73 5.71
CA ARG A 72 12.02 12.52 6.69
C ARG A 72 10.69 11.86 7.04
N ILE A 73 9.97 11.31 6.06
CA ILE A 73 8.74 10.53 6.31
C ILE A 73 9.06 9.29 7.14
N SER A 74 10.10 8.54 6.78
CA SER A 74 10.55 7.35 7.50
C SER A 74 10.87 7.65 8.98
N ALA A 75 11.58 8.76 9.27
CA ALA A 75 11.87 9.21 10.62
C ALA A 75 10.56 9.50 11.41
N LYS A 76 9.61 10.21 10.79
CA LYS A 76 8.30 10.49 11.42
C LYS A 76 7.50 9.23 11.72
N ILE A 77 7.57 8.23 10.86
CA ILE A 77 6.93 6.92 11.11
C ILE A 77 7.54 6.26 12.34
N ARG A 78 8.88 6.23 12.47
CA ARG A 78 9.56 5.65 13.63
C ARG A 78 9.23 6.38 14.94
N GLU A 79 9.18 7.72 14.91
CA GLU A 79 8.78 8.54 16.06
C GLU A 79 7.36 8.23 16.55
N ASN A 80 6.48 7.72 15.67
CA ASN A 80 5.06 7.49 15.95
C ASN A 80 4.67 6.01 15.86
N ALA A 81 5.62 5.07 15.89
CA ALA A 81 5.40 3.66 15.62
C ALA A 81 4.32 3.01 16.48
N ASP A 82 4.28 3.31 17.78
CA ASP A 82 3.27 2.76 18.69
C ASP A 82 1.86 3.29 18.38
N LYS A 83 1.72 4.58 18.05
CA LYS A 83 0.45 5.18 17.64
C LYS A 83 -0.05 4.56 16.35
N ILE A 84 0.84 4.38 15.37
CA ILE A 84 0.53 3.75 14.08
C ILE A 84 0.07 2.31 14.31
N ALA A 85 0.81 1.53 15.10
CA ALA A 85 0.45 0.15 15.40
C ALA A 85 -0.92 0.02 16.07
N HIS A 86 -1.25 0.94 16.98
CA HIS A 86 -2.57 0.95 17.64
C HIS A 86 -3.69 1.20 16.63
N VAL A 87 -3.54 2.20 15.75
CA VAL A 87 -4.54 2.50 14.71
C VAL A 87 -4.70 1.32 13.74
N ILE A 88 -3.60 0.67 13.33
CA ILE A 88 -3.66 -0.55 12.50
C ILE A 88 -4.46 -1.66 13.20
N SER A 89 -4.18 -1.93 14.48
CA SER A 89 -4.86 -2.97 15.24
C SER A 89 -6.35 -2.66 15.39
N GLU A 90 -6.70 -1.41 15.62
CA GLU A 90 -8.07 -0.99 15.87
C GLU A 90 -8.97 -1.08 14.63
N GLU A 91 -8.50 -0.65 13.45
CA GLU A 91 -9.33 -0.62 12.25
C GLU A 91 -9.20 -1.89 11.36
N GLN A 92 -8.06 -2.59 11.41
CA GLN A 92 -7.83 -3.76 10.58
C GLN A 92 -8.01 -5.09 11.36
N GLY A 93 -7.99 -5.04 12.68
CA GLY A 93 -8.06 -6.23 13.53
C GLY A 93 -6.74 -7.01 13.62
N LYS A 94 -5.63 -6.40 13.23
CA LYS A 94 -4.29 -7.01 13.29
C LYS A 94 -3.79 -7.04 14.73
N VAL A 95 -3.23 -8.17 15.16
CA VAL A 95 -2.61 -8.25 16.49
C VAL A 95 -1.50 -7.22 16.66
N LEU A 96 -1.44 -6.57 17.80
CA LEU A 96 -0.56 -5.43 18.05
C LEU A 96 0.93 -5.69 17.76
N PRO A 97 1.52 -6.86 18.08
CA PRO A 97 2.90 -7.14 17.69
C PRO A 97 3.14 -7.11 16.18
N LEU A 98 2.20 -7.64 15.38
CA LEU A 98 2.29 -7.61 13.93
C LEU A 98 2.07 -6.20 13.36
N ALA A 99 1.20 -5.40 13.97
CA ALA A 99 1.01 -4.00 13.61
C ALA A 99 2.27 -3.15 13.89
N LYS A 100 3.02 -3.42 14.96
CA LYS A 100 4.33 -2.81 15.21
C LYS A 100 5.35 -3.17 14.15
N VAL A 101 5.37 -4.44 13.72
CA VAL A 101 6.22 -4.88 12.59
C VAL A 101 5.85 -4.15 11.31
N GLU A 102 4.55 -3.96 11.02
CA GLU A 102 4.11 -3.22 9.84
C GLU A 102 4.60 -1.76 9.86
N ALA A 103 4.48 -1.08 10.99
CA ALA A 103 4.96 0.30 11.13
C ALA A 103 6.49 0.40 10.91
N ALA A 104 7.27 -0.48 11.53
CA ALA A 104 8.73 -0.52 11.37
C ALA A 104 9.12 -0.83 9.91
N PHE A 105 8.53 -1.85 9.34
CA PHE A 105 8.79 -2.27 7.95
C PHE A 105 8.41 -1.19 6.93
N THR A 106 7.39 -0.40 7.21
CA THR A 106 7.02 0.76 6.40
C THR A 106 8.12 1.81 6.34
N ALA A 107 8.72 2.13 7.48
CA ALA A 107 9.84 3.07 7.55
C ALA A 107 11.08 2.52 6.82
N ASP A 108 11.41 1.26 7.05
CA ASP A 108 12.56 0.60 6.41
C ASP A 108 12.41 0.53 4.89
N TYR A 109 11.19 0.31 4.40
CA TYR A 109 10.92 0.31 2.96
C TYR A 109 11.09 1.70 2.33
N LEU A 110 10.69 2.77 3.01
CA LEU A 110 10.93 4.13 2.53
C LEU A 110 12.43 4.46 2.46
N ASP A 111 13.22 4.02 3.46
CA ASP A 111 14.67 4.18 3.43
C ASP A 111 15.30 3.38 2.28
N TYR A 112 14.86 2.12 2.08
CA TYR A 112 15.26 1.31 0.94
C TYR A 112 14.95 2.00 -0.40
N MET A 113 13.76 2.59 -0.55
CA MET A 113 13.42 3.35 -1.76
C MET A 113 14.26 4.62 -1.91
N ALA A 114 14.62 5.27 -0.81
CA ALA A 114 15.50 6.45 -0.86
C ALA A 114 16.91 6.13 -1.39
N GLU A 115 17.40 4.90 -1.18
CA GLU A 115 18.69 4.45 -1.70
C GLU A 115 18.72 4.34 -3.24
N TRP A 116 17.57 4.22 -3.89
CA TRP A 116 17.47 4.21 -5.35
C TRP A 116 17.80 5.55 -6.01
N ALA A 117 17.90 6.64 -5.25
CA ALA A 117 18.22 7.96 -5.78
C ALA A 117 19.49 8.00 -6.64
N ARG A 118 20.45 7.11 -6.40
CA ARG A 118 21.70 7.01 -7.17
C ARG A 118 21.75 5.75 -8.05
N ARG A 119 20.64 5.06 -8.22
CA ARG A 119 20.50 3.80 -8.99
C ARG A 119 19.46 3.92 -10.10
N ILE A 120 18.91 5.10 -10.34
CA ILE A 120 18.01 5.39 -11.46
C ILE A 120 18.90 5.76 -12.65
N GLU A 121 19.42 4.74 -13.30
CA GLU A 121 20.42 4.83 -14.35
C GLU A 121 19.76 4.90 -15.74
N GLY A 122 20.50 5.35 -16.72
CA GLY A 122 20.19 5.24 -18.14
C GLY A 122 21.16 4.27 -18.82
N GLU A 123 21.10 4.21 -20.13
CA GLU A 123 21.96 3.35 -20.93
C GLU A 123 22.62 4.18 -22.04
N ILE A 124 23.86 3.83 -22.40
CA ILE A 124 24.58 4.37 -23.53
C ILE A 124 24.84 3.20 -24.47
N LEU A 125 24.32 3.28 -25.69
CA LEU A 125 24.44 2.23 -26.70
C LEU A 125 25.18 2.78 -27.93
N GLU A 126 25.94 1.90 -28.57
CA GLU A 126 26.52 2.17 -29.87
C GLU A 126 25.41 2.09 -30.94
N SER A 127 25.47 3.00 -31.92
CA SER A 127 24.55 2.98 -33.06
C SER A 127 25.21 2.24 -34.24
N ASP A 128 24.40 1.57 -35.04
CA ASP A 128 24.81 0.99 -36.31
C ASP A 128 25.24 2.07 -37.36
N ARG A 129 24.97 3.34 -37.04
CA ARG A 129 25.34 4.46 -37.90
C ARG A 129 26.64 5.10 -37.41
N PRO A 130 27.61 5.40 -38.32
CA PRO A 130 28.84 6.06 -37.93
C PRO A 130 28.61 7.43 -37.28
N SER A 131 29.37 7.72 -36.22
CA SER A 131 29.31 8.98 -35.45
C SER A 131 28.01 9.25 -34.69
N GLU A 132 27.17 8.24 -34.47
CA GLU A 132 25.98 8.33 -33.63
C GLU A 132 26.19 7.56 -32.34
N THR A 133 25.61 8.10 -31.23
CA THR A 133 25.50 7.42 -29.92
C THR A 133 24.06 7.49 -29.44
N ILE A 134 23.52 6.38 -28.98
CA ILE A 134 22.15 6.30 -28.47
C ILE A 134 22.21 6.44 -26.95
N LEU A 135 21.46 7.41 -26.41
CA LEU A 135 21.32 7.62 -24.96
C LEU A 135 19.88 7.33 -24.51
N PHE A 136 19.73 6.43 -23.56
CA PHE A 136 18.46 6.17 -22.92
C PHE A 136 18.38 6.86 -21.56
N PHE A 137 17.38 7.72 -21.39
CA PHE A 137 17.11 8.40 -20.13
C PHE A 137 15.81 7.86 -19.51
N ARG A 138 15.84 7.58 -18.21
CA ARG A 138 14.63 7.28 -17.42
C ARG A 138 14.00 8.59 -16.98
N GLN A 139 12.72 8.76 -17.29
CA GLN A 139 11.96 9.96 -16.93
C GLN A 139 10.74 9.62 -16.09
N PRO A 140 10.30 10.54 -15.19
CA PRO A 140 9.04 10.39 -14.47
C PRO A 140 7.86 10.21 -15.43
N ILE A 141 6.91 9.36 -15.04
CA ILE A 141 5.69 9.11 -15.82
C ILE A 141 4.63 10.21 -15.60
N GLY A 142 4.78 11.01 -14.55
CA GLY A 142 3.87 12.10 -14.20
C GLY A 142 3.09 11.83 -12.91
N VAL A 143 1.76 11.70 -13.00
CA VAL A 143 0.88 11.41 -11.86
C VAL A 143 0.68 9.91 -11.73
N VAL A 144 0.88 9.37 -10.53
CA VAL A 144 0.62 7.97 -10.17
C VAL A 144 -0.66 7.90 -9.33
N ALA A 145 -1.59 7.01 -9.70
CA ALA A 145 -2.71 6.64 -8.84
C ALA A 145 -2.31 5.42 -7.99
N GLY A 146 -2.31 5.57 -6.68
CA GLY A 146 -2.07 4.50 -5.72
C GLY A 146 -3.40 4.00 -5.13
N VAL A 147 -3.86 2.79 -5.51
CA VAL A 147 -5.10 2.23 -4.97
C VAL A 147 -4.76 1.07 -4.04
N LEU A 148 -5.16 1.20 -2.77
CA LEU A 148 -4.67 0.36 -1.68
C LEU A 148 -5.74 -0.63 -1.19
N PRO A 149 -5.32 -1.83 -0.74
CA PRO A 149 -6.15 -2.76 0.00
C PRO A 149 -6.12 -2.44 1.50
N TRP A 150 -6.85 -3.25 2.26
CA TRP A 150 -7.07 -3.11 3.70
C TRP A 150 -6.15 -3.98 4.58
N ASN A 151 -5.44 -4.97 4.03
CA ASN A 151 -4.76 -5.99 4.84
C ASN A 151 -3.40 -5.59 5.42
N PHE A 152 -2.66 -4.70 4.75
CA PHE A 152 -1.45 -4.04 5.24
C PHE A 152 -1.54 -2.54 4.91
N PRO A 153 -2.52 -1.84 5.52
CA PRO A 153 -2.97 -0.54 5.03
C PRO A 153 -1.89 0.54 5.13
N PHE A 154 -1.07 0.52 6.17
CA PHE A 154 -0.02 1.51 6.37
C PHE A 154 1.21 1.22 5.49
N PHE A 155 1.65 -0.03 5.44
CA PHE A 155 2.78 -0.43 4.60
C PHE A 155 2.55 -0.18 3.12
N LEU A 156 1.33 -0.45 2.63
CA LEU A 156 1.03 -0.31 1.21
C LEU A 156 0.95 1.16 0.76
N ILE A 157 0.80 2.12 1.66
CA ILE A 157 1.03 3.54 1.36
C ILE A 157 2.48 3.72 0.91
N ALA A 158 3.45 3.30 1.71
CA ALA A 158 4.87 3.45 1.42
C ALA A 158 5.28 2.70 0.15
N ARG A 159 4.70 1.52 -0.08
CA ARG A 159 4.99 0.68 -1.26
C ARG A 159 4.61 1.34 -2.59
N LYS A 160 3.61 2.23 -2.58
CA LYS A 160 3.23 3.01 -3.77
C LYS A 160 3.93 4.37 -3.79
N LEU A 161 3.97 5.05 -2.65
CA LEU A 161 4.52 6.39 -2.52
C LEU A 161 6.04 6.42 -2.72
N GLY A 162 6.79 5.51 -2.09
CA GLY A 162 8.25 5.48 -2.10
C GLY A 162 8.84 5.50 -3.51
N PRO A 163 8.54 4.49 -4.37
CA PRO A 163 9.05 4.46 -5.74
C PRO A 163 8.51 5.61 -6.60
N ALA A 164 7.25 6.03 -6.41
CA ALA A 164 6.70 7.16 -7.15
C ALA A 164 7.50 8.43 -6.90
N LEU A 165 7.73 8.79 -5.63
CA LEU A 165 8.39 10.02 -5.26
C LEU A 165 9.87 10.05 -5.64
N VAL A 166 10.62 8.97 -5.36
CA VAL A 166 12.07 8.94 -5.68
C VAL A 166 12.31 9.03 -7.18
N CYS A 167 11.42 8.46 -8.01
CA CYS A 167 11.47 8.57 -9.47
C CYS A 167 10.98 9.92 -10.02
N GLY A 168 10.56 10.86 -9.17
CA GLY A 168 10.14 12.21 -9.58
C GLY A 168 8.67 12.31 -10.00
N ASN A 169 7.84 11.33 -9.67
CA ASN A 169 6.40 11.39 -9.89
C ASN A 169 5.69 12.03 -8.68
N SER A 170 4.50 12.56 -8.90
CA SER A 170 3.52 12.84 -7.86
C SER A 170 2.53 11.69 -7.71
N ILE A 171 1.78 11.67 -6.61
CA ILE A 171 0.87 10.56 -6.32
C ILE A 171 -0.47 11.05 -5.76
N VAL A 172 -1.55 10.39 -6.20
CA VAL A 172 -2.87 10.46 -5.59
C VAL A 172 -3.20 9.07 -5.05
N ILE A 173 -3.37 8.96 -3.74
CA ILE A 173 -3.64 7.69 -3.06
C ILE A 173 -5.12 7.60 -2.70
N LYS A 174 -5.75 6.48 -3.06
CA LYS A 174 -7.04 6.06 -2.55
C LYS A 174 -6.83 4.89 -1.58
N PRO A 175 -6.91 5.10 -0.26
CA PRO A 175 -6.89 3.99 0.70
C PRO A 175 -8.15 3.12 0.56
N SER A 176 -8.13 1.92 1.12
CA SER A 176 -9.35 1.13 1.26
C SER A 176 -10.37 1.85 2.14
N GLU A 177 -11.64 1.71 1.82
CA GLU A 177 -12.76 2.17 2.64
C GLU A 177 -12.85 1.46 4.00
N GLU A 178 -12.27 0.27 4.09
CA GLU A 178 -12.24 -0.53 5.33
C GLU A 178 -11.20 -0.01 6.35
N THR A 179 -10.11 0.63 5.87
CA THR A 179 -8.98 1.01 6.73
C THR A 179 -8.44 2.41 6.39
N PRO A 180 -9.27 3.46 6.42
CA PRO A 180 -8.85 4.81 6.06
C PRO A 180 -8.17 5.59 7.19
N ASN A 181 -8.33 5.20 8.47
CA ASN A 181 -7.75 5.90 9.61
C ASN A 181 -6.21 5.92 9.53
N ASN A 182 -5.62 4.83 9.02
CA ASN A 182 -4.19 4.75 8.73
C ASN A 182 -3.73 5.83 7.76
N ALA A 183 -4.49 6.06 6.70
CA ALA A 183 -4.16 7.08 5.70
C ALA A 183 -4.32 8.50 6.28
N ALA A 184 -5.35 8.74 7.09
CA ALA A 184 -5.52 10.01 7.78
C ALA A 184 -4.34 10.27 8.75
N LEU A 185 -3.93 9.26 9.52
CA LEU A 185 -2.74 9.38 10.38
C LEU A 185 -1.48 9.61 9.55
N PHE A 186 -1.31 8.95 8.41
CA PHE A 186 -0.17 9.18 7.52
C PHE A 186 -0.11 10.64 7.05
N VAL A 187 -1.26 11.21 6.67
CA VAL A 187 -1.36 12.64 6.29
C VAL A 187 -0.92 13.54 7.44
N ASP A 188 -1.33 13.25 8.68
CA ASP A 188 -0.90 14.02 9.85
C ASP A 188 0.63 14.00 10.03
N LEU A 189 1.29 12.89 9.71
CA LEU A 189 2.75 12.77 9.78
C LEU A 189 3.48 13.61 8.72
N LEU A 190 2.80 14.02 7.64
CA LEU A 190 3.38 14.89 6.62
C LEU A 190 3.48 16.35 7.06
N ASN A 191 2.76 16.74 8.11
CA ASN A 191 2.76 18.11 8.61
C ASN A 191 4.17 18.53 9.05
N GLY A 192 4.60 19.68 8.57
CA GLY A 192 5.93 20.26 8.87
C GLY A 192 7.09 19.61 8.10
N LEU A 193 6.81 18.66 7.20
CA LEU A 193 7.81 18.16 6.28
C LEU A 193 7.92 19.09 5.06
N ASP A 194 9.16 19.35 4.65
CA ASP A 194 9.46 20.11 3.43
C ASP A 194 9.24 19.24 2.19
N ILE A 195 7.95 19.07 1.83
CA ILE A 195 7.48 18.38 0.62
C ILE A 195 6.51 19.34 -0.06
N PRO A 196 6.70 19.68 -1.35
CA PRO A 196 5.84 20.63 -2.02
C PRO A 196 4.36 20.19 -2.03
N ASP A 197 3.48 21.14 -1.79
CA ASP A 197 2.04 20.92 -1.83
C ASP A 197 1.59 20.29 -3.15
N GLY A 198 0.78 19.24 -3.06
CA GLY A 198 0.28 18.50 -4.21
C GLY A 198 1.17 17.35 -4.72
N VAL A 199 2.42 17.21 -4.24
CA VAL A 199 3.23 16.03 -4.57
C VAL A 199 2.60 14.75 -4.03
N ILE A 200 1.99 14.82 -2.85
CA ILE A 200 1.25 13.73 -2.20
C ILE A 200 -0.18 14.19 -1.99
N ASN A 201 -1.13 13.36 -2.42
CA ASN A 201 -2.56 13.63 -2.23
C ASN A 201 -3.27 12.34 -1.79
N PHE A 202 -4.36 12.49 -1.00
CA PHE A 202 -5.22 11.39 -0.57
C PHE A 202 -6.68 11.72 -0.83
N VAL A 203 -7.41 10.78 -1.43
CA VAL A 203 -8.84 10.85 -1.66
C VAL A 203 -9.53 9.62 -1.07
N HIS A 204 -10.49 9.83 -0.19
CA HIS A 204 -11.28 8.76 0.42
C HIS A 204 -12.51 8.44 -0.43
N GLY A 205 -13.00 7.21 -0.33
CA GLY A 205 -14.25 6.83 -0.98
C GLY A 205 -14.28 5.39 -1.45
N SER A 206 -15.40 5.01 -2.04
CA SER A 206 -15.65 3.67 -2.57
C SER A 206 -14.80 3.37 -3.81
N GLY A 207 -14.63 2.08 -4.09
CA GLY A 207 -14.00 1.65 -5.33
C GLY A 207 -14.81 2.04 -6.57
N ARG A 208 -16.15 2.11 -6.44
CA ARG A 208 -17.07 2.37 -7.57
C ARG A 208 -17.12 3.83 -7.99
N THR A 209 -17.08 4.75 -7.05
CA THR A 209 -17.14 6.20 -7.31
C THR A 209 -15.73 6.78 -7.41
N THR A 210 -15.04 6.88 -6.28
CA THR A 210 -13.72 7.53 -6.19
C THR A 210 -12.64 6.72 -6.92
N GLY A 211 -12.67 5.39 -6.79
CA GLY A 211 -11.70 4.50 -7.45
C GLY A 211 -11.82 4.52 -8.95
N ASP A 212 -13.03 4.45 -9.48
CA ASP A 212 -13.29 4.49 -10.94
C ASP A 212 -12.90 5.85 -11.53
N ALA A 213 -13.29 6.95 -10.88
CA ALA A 213 -12.92 8.31 -11.30
C ALA A 213 -11.40 8.50 -11.34
N LEU A 214 -10.66 7.98 -10.36
CA LEU A 214 -9.20 8.07 -10.31
C LEU A 214 -8.53 7.18 -11.39
N CYS A 215 -9.00 5.94 -11.56
CA CYS A 215 -8.40 4.99 -12.49
C CYS A 215 -8.72 5.27 -13.97
N SER A 216 -9.81 5.96 -14.26
CA SER A 216 -10.21 6.37 -15.61
C SER A 216 -9.74 7.79 -15.99
N HIS A 217 -9.02 8.48 -15.09
CA HIS A 217 -8.62 9.86 -15.30
C HIS A 217 -7.52 10.01 -16.38
N PRO A 218 -7.69 10.90 -17.38
CA PRO A 218 -6.76 11.00 -18.52
C PRO A 218 -5.35 11.50 -18.15
N ASP A 219 -5.20 12.24 -17.07
CA ASP A 219 -3.93 12.77 -16.61
C ASP A 219 -3.16 11.82 -15.66
N VAL A 220 -3.69 10.62 -15.39
CA VAL A 220 -2.99 9.57 -14.63
C VAL A 220 -2.13 8.75 -15.61
N GLY A 221 -0.82 8.78 -15.39
CA GLY A 221 0.14 8.06 -16.23
C GLY A 221 0.36 6.60 -15.84
N LEU A 222 0.16 6.26 -14.55
CA LEU A 222 0.29 4.91 -14.01
C LEU A 222 -0.70 4.69 -12.88
N ILE A 223 -1.38 3.54 -12.92
CA ILE A 223 -2.18 3.04 -11.79
C ILE A 223 -1.39 1.92 -11.11
N SER A 224 -1.07 2.10 -9.83
CA SER A 224 -0.46 1.07 -8.99
C SER A 224 -1.49 0.57 -7.99
N PHE A 225 -1.99 -0.62 -8.23
CA PHE A 225 -3.07 -1.27 -7.47
C PHE A 225 -2.55 -2.48 -6.69
N THR A 226 -3.09 -2.69 -5.51
CA THR A 226 -3.01 -3.96 -4.78
C THR A 226 -4.39 -4.33 -4.27
N GLY A 227 -4.85 -5.55 -4.56
CA GLY A 227 -6.18 -6.01 -4.13
C GLY A 227 -6.66 -7.27 -4.84
N SER A 228 -7.97 -7.37 -5.09
CA SER A 228 -8.57 -8.57 -5.71
C SER A 228 -8.37 -8.62 -7.22
N VAL A 229 -8.38 -9.84 -7.80
CA VAL A 229 -8.35 -10.06 -9.24
C VAL A 229 -9.53 -9.38 -9.94
N VAL A 230 -10.72 -9.42 -9.32
CA VAL A 230 -11.94 -8.79 -9.86
C VAL A 230 -11.74 -7.29 -10.01
N THR A 231 -11.26 -6.62 -8.97
CA THR A 231 -10.97 -5.18 -8.99
C THR A 231 -9.85 -4.85 -9.96
N GLY A 232 -8.78 -5.65 -10.00
CA GLY A 232 -7.68 -5.47 -10.96
C GLY A 232 -8.16 -5.54 -12.42
N SER A 233 -9.06 -6.48 -12.73
CA SER A 233 -9.69 -6.58 -14.05
C SER A 233 -10.54 -5.34 -14.39
N ALA A 234 -11.29 -4.80 -13.42
CA ALA A 234 -12.05 -3.57 -13.61
C ALA A 234 -11.13 -2.36 -13.86
N ILE A 235 -10.04 -2.26 -13.09
CA ILE A 235 -9.03 -1.21 -13.28
C ILE A 235 -8.38 -1.29 -14.67
N MET A 236 -8.03 -2.48 -15.16
CA MET A 236 -7.50 -2.63 -16.52
C MET A 236 -8.48 -2.12 -17.57
N LYS A 237 -9.79 -2.41 -17.42
CA LYS A 237 -10.83 -1.91 -18.33
C LYS A 237 -10.93 -0.37 -18.28
N ALA A 238 -10.89 0.24 -17.09
CA ALA A 238 -10.90 1.69 -16.93
C ALA A 238 -9.65 2.34 -17.56
N ALA A 239 -8.47 1.78 -17.30
CA ALA A 239 -7.19 2.24 -17.82
C ALA A 239 -7.08 2.17 -19.36
N ALA A 240 -7.74 1.19 -19.98
CA ALA A 240 -7.72 1.00 -21.42
C ALA A 240 -8.24 2.21 -22.20
N LYS A 241 -9.16 2.97 -21.62
CA LYS A 241 -9.74 4.20 -22.23
C LYS A 241 -8.66 5.22 -22.60
N ASN A 242 -7.65 5.35 -21.74
CA ASN A 242 -6.56 6.35 -21.90
C ASN A 242 -5.21 5.68 -22.18
N ILE A 243 -5.17 4.35 -22.37
CA ILE A 243 -3.95 3.55 -22.50
C ILE A 243 -3.00 3.78 -21.30
N THR A 244 -3.58 4.00 -20.13
CA THR A 244 -2.85 4.22 -18.87
C THR A 244 -2.11 2.95 -18.47
N LYS A 245 -0.85 3.07 -18.08
CA LYS A 245 -0.08 1.93 -17.56
C LYS A 245 -0.66 1.42 -16.25
N VAL A 246 -0.62 0.10 -16.06
CA VAL A 246 -1.08 -0.54 -14.83
C VAL A 246 0.01 -1.41 -14.22
N ASN A 247 0.15 -1.35 -12.90
CA ASN A 247 0.92 -2.27 -12.09
C ASN A 247 -0.04 -2.90 -11.08
N LEU A 248 -0.27 -4.21 -11.22
CA LEU A 248 -1.29 -4.93 -10.46
C LEU A 248 -0.62 -5.96 -9.55
N GLU A 249 -0.80 -5.78 -8.24
CA GLU A 249 -0.48 -6.77 -7.22
C GLU A 249 -1.80 -7.39 -6.75
N LEU A 250 -1.97 -8.68 -6.98
CA LEU A 250 -3.26 -9.35 -6.83
C LEU A 250 -3.19 -10.46 -5.77
N GLY A 251 -4.30 -11.16 -5.57
CA GLY A 251 -4.37 -12.31 -4.71
C GLY A 251 -3.52 -13.48 -5.23
N GLY A 252 -3.31 -14.44 -4.38
CA GLY A 252 -2.55 -15.64 -4.69
C GLY A 252 -3.07 -16.87 -3.99
N LYS A 253 -2.46 -18.01 -4.31
CA LYS A 253 -2.74 -19.32 -3.73
C LYS A 253 -1.39 -20.04 -3.53
N ALA A 254 -0.56 -19.46 -2.63
CA ALA A 254 0.84 -19.84 -2.50
C ALA A 254 1.02 -21.30 -2.10
N PRO A 255 1.92 -22.06 -2.77
CA PRO A 255 2.26 -23.42 -2.40
C PRO A 255 3.32 -23.44 -1.29
N ALA A 256 3.19 -24.37 -0.36
CA ALA A 256 4.25 -24.82 0.53
C ALA A 256 4.65 -26.25 0.13
N ILE A 257 5.95 -26.54 0.02
CA ILE A 257 6.46 -27.86 -0.37
C ILE A 257 7.28 -28.40 0.81
N VAL A 258 6.94 -29.62 1.25
CA VAL A 258 7.60 -30.30 2.37
C VAL A 258 8.20 -31.61 1.88
N CYS A 259 9.52 -31.61 1.76
CA CYS A 259 10.28 -32.78 1.30
C CYS A 259 10.49 -33.79 2.45
N LYS A 260 10.76 -35.05 2.10
CA LYS A 260 10.89 -36.17 3.06
C LYS A 260 12.01 -36.02 4.08
N ASP A 261 13.00 -35.21 3.78
CA ASP A 261 14.17 -34.90 4.62
C ASP A 261 13.98 -33.65 5.50
N ALA A 262 12.79 -33.03 5.43
CA ALA A 262 12.49 -31.85 6.25
C ALA A 262 12.29 -32.21 7.73
N ASP A 263 12.65 -31.29 8.62
CA ASP A 263 12.22 -31.34 10.02
C ASP A 263 10.71 -31.10 10.07
N ILE A 264 9.95 -32.14 10.37
CA ILE A 264 8.49 -32.15 10.33
C ILE A 264 7.90 -31.13 11.31
N ALA A 265 8.46 -31.03 12.53
CA ALA A 265 7.94 -30.13 13.55
C ALA A 265 8.15 -28.65 13.16
N GLN A 266 9.35 -28.33 12.65
CA GLN A 266 9.67 -26.98 12.17
C GLN A 266 8.84 -26.63 10.93
N ALA A 267 8.72 -27.54 9.96
CA ALA A 267 7.93 -27.32 8.75
C ALA A 267 6.45 -27.07 9.07
N ALA A 268 5.86 -27.87 9.96
CA ALA A 268 4.49 -27.69 10.40
C ALA A 268 4.26 -26.33 11.09
N LYS A 269 5.20 -25.92 11.96
CA LYS A 269 5.17 -24.60 12.59
C LYS A 269 5.23 -23.45 11.58
N PHE A 270 6.11 -23.53 10.59
CA PHE A 270 6.25 -22.49 9.57
C PHE A 270 5.03 -22.40 8.65
N VAL A 271 4.47 -23.56 8.26
CA VAL A 271 3.25 -23.58 7.44
C VAL A 271 2.07 -23.02 8.21
N ALA A 272 1.89 -23.39 9.49
CA ALA A 272 0.87 -22.85 10.34
C ALA A 272 1.02 -21.32 10.51
N ALA A 273 2.22 -20.85 10.83
CA ALA A 273 2.51 -19.42 10.97
C ALA A 273 2.24 -18.64 9.68
N SER A 274 2.66 -19.19 8.51
CA SER A 274 2.38 -18.57 7.21
C SER A 274 0.86 -18.50 6.93
N ARG A 275 0.10 -19.56 7.28
CA ARG A 275 -1.35 -19.59 7.03
C ARG A 275 -2.12 -18.66 7.96
N THR A 276 -1.69 -18.52 9.21
CA THR A 276 -2.42 -17.75 10.24
C THR A 276 -1.95 -16.29 10.34
N LEU A 277 -0.86 -15.91 9.67
CA LEU A 277 -0.38 -14.54 9.64
C LEU A 277 -1.51 -13.59 9.21
N ASN A 278 -1.75 -12.54 10.01
CA ASN A 278 -2.84 -11.59 9.79
C ASN A 278 -4.19 -12.29 9.51
N THR A 279 -4.50 -13.34 10.27
CA THR A 279 -5.71 -14.17 10.11
C THR A 279 -5.80 -14.83 8.71
N GLY A 280 -4.66 -15.07 8.05
CA GLY A 280 -4.58 -15.60 6.70
C GLY A 280 -4.88 -14.60 5.58
N GLN A 281 -5.01 -13.32 5.90
CA GLN A 281 -5.36 -12.25 4.97
C GLN A 281 -4.12 -11.67 4.25
N VAL A 282 -3.28 -12.54 3.72
CA VAL A 282 -2.02 -12.19 3.06
C VAL A 282 -1.95 -12.84 1.68
N CYS A 283 -1.54 -12.09 0.67
CA CYS A 283 -1.49 -12.56 -0.73
C CYS A 283 -0.58 -13.77 -0.94
N ASN A 284 0.44 -13.96 -0.10
CA ASN A 284 1.39 -15.07 -0.15
C ASN A 284 1.25 -16.06 1.02
N ALA A 285 0.15 -16.03 1.77
CA ALA A 285 -0.12 -17.03 2.81
C ALA A 285 -0.16 -18.45 2.21
N ALA A 286 0.45 -19.42 2.87
CA ALA A 286 0.42 -20.81 2.44
C ALA A 286 -1.04 -21.31 2.38
N GLU A 287 -1.49 -21.73 1.20
CA GLU A 287 -2.87 -22.19 0.98
C GLU A 287 -2.94 -23.58 0.39
N ARG A 288 -1.89 -24.03 -0.29
CA ARG A 288 -1.72 -25.40 -0.78
C ARG A 288 -0.45 -25.96 -0.19
N VAL A 289 -0.54 -27.13 0.44
CA VAL A 289 0.64 -27.79 1.03
C VAL A 289 0.87 -29.13 0.34
N TYR A 290 2.01 -29.25 -0.34
CA TYR A 290 2.46 -30.45 -1.00
C TYR A 290 3.47 -31.16 -0.13
N VAL A 291 3.17 -32.39 0.28
CA VAL A 291 3.99 -33.16 1.20
C VAL A 291 4.39 -34.48 0.53
N GLU A 292 5.68 -34.82 0.58
CA GLU A 292 6.12 -36.13 0.09
C GLU A 292 5.44 -37.26 0.90
N ARG A 293 4.97 -38.28 0.18
CA ARG A 293 4.15 -39.37 0.73
C ARG A 293 4.71 -40.04 2.00
N PRO A 294 6.03 -40.34 2.11
CA PRO A 294 6.56 -41.05 3.28
C PRO A 294 6.37 -40.33 4.62
N ILE A 295 6.20 -39.01 4.61
CA ILE A 295 6.06 -38.19 5.83
C ILE A 295 4.68 -37.56 5.97
N ALA A 296 3.77 -37.79 5.02
CA ALA A 296 2.50 -37.05 4.91
C ALA A 296 1.66 -37.14 6.19
N ASP A 297 1.42 -38.36 6.72
CA ASP A 297 0.59 -38.55 7.90
C ASP A 297 1.15 -37.86 9.14
N LYS A 298 2.48 -37.98 9.34
CA LYS A 298 3.17 -37.33 10.47
C LYS A 298 3.11 -35.81 10.35
N PHE A 299 3.31 -35.27 9.14
CA PHE A 299 3.25 -33.84 8.90
C PHE A 299 1.83 -33.30 9.11
N VAL A 300 0.79 -33.98 8.59
CA VAL A 300 -0.61 -33.57 8.74
C VAL A 300 -1.00 -33.51 10.23
N SER A 301 -0.58 -34.52 11.02
CA SER A 301 -0.82 -34.51 12.47
C SER A 301 -0.16 -33.32 13.14
N ALA A 302 1.13 -33.09 12.88
CA ALA A 302 1.89 -31.96 13.46
C ALA A 302 1.34 -30.59 13.05
N LEU A 303 0.90 -30.46 11.79
CA LEU A 303 0.27 -29.23 11.30
C LEU A 303 -1.10 -29.00 11.99
N ALA A 304 -1.92 -30.05 12.12
CA ALA A 304 -3.20 -29.96 12.80
C ALA A 304 -3.05 -29.51 14.27
N ASP A 305 -2.05 -30.03 14.97
CA ASP A 305 -1.76 -29.64 16.35
C ASP A 305 -1.26 -28.19 16.43
N SER A 306 -0.41 -27.76 15.51
CA SER A 306 0.04 -26.35 15.41
C SER A 306 -1.12 -25.39 15.14
N MET A 307 -2.06 -25.78 14.26
CA MET A 307 -3.24 -24.97 13.94
C MET A 307 -4.20 -24.87 15.11
N LYS A 308 -4.43 -25.98 15.85
CA LYS A 308 -5.29 -25.99 17.05
C LYS A 308 -4.74 -25.14 18.19
N ALA A 309 -3.43 -24.97 18.27
CA ALA A 309 -2.77 -24.13 19.26
C ALA A 309 -2.87 -22.62 18.95
N THR A 310 -3.34 -22.24 17.75
CA THR A 310 -3.49 -20.83 17.38
C THR A 310 -4.61 -20.20 18.21
N ARG A 311 -4.29 -19.12 18.90
CA ARG A 311 -5.25 -18.31 19.66
C ARG A 311 -5.87 -17.23 18.78
N PHE A 312 -7.08 -16.81 19.09
CA PHE A 312 -7.79 -15.74 18.42
C PHE A 312 -8.64 -14.97 19.42
N GLY A 313 -8.93 -13.69 19.12
CA GLY A 313 -9.71 -12.81 19.99
C GLY A 313 -9.58 -11.35 19.62
N ASP A 314 -9.83 -10.43 20.54
CA ASP A 314 -9.66 -8.99 20.34
C ASP A 314 -8.16 -8.65 20.27
N PRO A 315 -7.66 -8.09 19.16
CA PRO A 315 -6.23 -7.82 18.95
C PRO A 315 -5.63 -6.79 19.92
N LEU A 316 -6.46 -6.05 20.64
CA LEU A 316 -6.08 -5.11 21.69
C LEU A 316 -6.43 -5.63 23.10
N GLY A 317 -6.84 -6.88 23.22
CA GLY A 317 -7.16 -7.52 24.48
C GLY A 317 -5.91 -7.86 25.30
N GLU A 318 -6.03 -7.83 26.65
CA GLU A 318 -4.90 -8.06 27.57
C GLU A 318 -4.36 -9.51 27.56
N LYS A 319 -5.02 -10.46 26.88
CA LYS A 319 -4.72 -11.90 26.96
C LYS A 319 -4.25 -12.52 25.65
N GLU A 320 -3.79 -11.74 24.69
CA GLU A 320 -3.37 -12.23 23.38
C GLU A 320 -1.88 -12.13 23.11
#